data_6938d75778eafc184ec5b0edb6c38292
#
_entry.id   6938d75778eafc184ec5b0edb6c38292
#
_cell.length_a   1.000
_cell.length_b   1.000
_cell.length_c   1.000
_cell.angle_alpha   90.00
_cell.angle_beta   90.00
_cell.angle_gamma   90.00
#
_symmetry.space_group_name_H-M   'P 1'
#
loop_
_entity.id
_entity.type
_entity.pdbx_description
1 polymer ?
#
loop_
_entity_poly.entity_id
_entity_poly.type
_entity_poly.pdbx_seq_one_letter_code
_entity_poly.pdbx_strand_id
1 'polypeptide(L)'
;MHYGDLSDSTNLIRIIQEVQPDEIYNLGAMSHVQVSFEEPEYTANVDGIGTLRILEAIRLLGLTQKTKFYQASTSELYGLVQEVPQSESTPFYPRSPYGVAKLYAYWITVNYREAYNMYACNGILFNHESPQRGETFLTRKATRAAARIALGLDTCLYVGNLNAQRDWVHAKDYIEGMYLMLQQEKPEDFVLATGITTTIREFVKMTFAELGIMLDFKGKDGSEEGYVVKNSGSYNLKEGQVIVKVDPKYYRPTEVDLLIGDPTKAMTKLGWKPKYNLAALVKEMVASDLEIFKKELLLKENGYTTSKESE
;
A
#
# COMPACT_ATOMS: atom_id res chain seq x y z
N MET A 1 15.24 19.22 -6.51
CA MET A 1 13.99 18.88 -5.76
C MET A 1 13.09 20.10 -5.81
N HIS A 2 11.79 19.91 -6.12
CA HIS A 2 10.78 20.96 -6.15
C HIS A 2 9.73 20.66 -5.07
N TYR A 3 9.17 21.72 -4.49
CA TYR A 3 8.01 21.61 -3.62
C TYR A 3 6.76 21.79 -4.48
N GLY A 4 5.79 20.90 -4.34
CA GLY A 4 4.55 20.94 -5.10
C GLY A 4 3.45 20.17 -4.38
N ASP A 5 2.21 20.48 -4.72
CA ASP A 5 1.01 19.81 -4.24
C ASP A 5 0.10 19.50 -5.43
N LEU A 6 -0.53 18.32 -5.43
CA LEU A 6 -1.46 17.93 -6.50
C LEU A 6 -2.73 18.79 -6.54
N SER A 7 -3.01 19.56 -5.49
CA SER A 7 -4.09 20.54 -5.46
C SER A 7 -3.76 21.89 -6.14
N ASP A 8 -2.47 22.16 -6.45
CA ASP A 8 -2.00 23.43 -7.04
C ASP A 8 -1.61 23.28 -8.52
N SER A 9 -2.56 23.59 -9.42
CA SER A 9 -2.35 23.51 -10.88
C SER A 9 -1.23 24.40 -11.37
N THR A 10 -1.12 25.62 -10.84
CA THR A 10 -0.13 26.62 -11.31
C THR A 10 1.28 26.19 -10.95
N ASN A 11 1.46 25.65 -9.76
CA ASN A 11 2.73 25.11 -9.32
C ASN A 11 3.15 23.89 -10.15
N LEU A 12 2.23 22.96 -10.42
CA LEU A 12 2.49 21.78 -11.25
C LEU A 12 2.89 22.16 -12.67
N ILE A 13 2.16 23.10 -13.31
CA ILE A 13 2.51 23.61 -14.65
C ILE A 13 3.92 24.21 -14.63
N ARG A 14 4.24 25.07 -13.65
CA ARG A 14 5.56 25.69 -13.52
C ARG A 14 6.67 24.62 -13.38
N ILE A 15 6.48 23.63 -12.52
CA ILE A 15 7.48 22.56 -12.31
C ILE A 15 7.68 21.75 -13.60
N ILE A 16 6.62 21.32 -14.26
CA ILE A 16 6.71 20.52 -15.49
C ILE A 16 7.32 21.34 -16.62
N GLN A 17 7.00 22.64 -16.71
CA GLN A 17 7.61 23.56 -17.68
C GLN A 17 9.13 23.72 -17.47
N GLU A 18 9.55 23.83 -16.21
CA GLU A 18 10.96 23.98 -15.84
C GLU A 18 11.76 22.70 -16.09
N VAL A 19 11.19 21.54 -15.69
CA VAL A 19 11.89 20.24 -15.75
C VAL A 19 11.86 19.64 -17.15
N GLN A 20 10.78 19.84 -17.92
CA GLN A 20 10.56 19.21 -19.24
C GLN A 20 10.80 17.70 -19.24
N PRO A 21 10.15 16.93 -18.33
CA PRO A 21 10.48 15.55 -18.08
C PRO A 21 10.18 14.64 -19.28
N ASP A 22 10.97 13.57 -19.44
CA ASP A 22 10.69 12.50 -20.39
C ASP A 22 9.71 11.48 -19.81
N GLU A 23 9.73 11.29 -18.48
CA GLU A 23 8.85 10.36 -17.76
C GLU A 23 8.30 11.02 -16.49
N ILE A 24 7.01 10.82 -16.23
CA ILE A 24 6.35 11.21 -14.97
C ILE A 24 5.73 9.97 -14.33
N TYR A 25 6.13 9.69 -13.10
CA TYR A 25 5.51 8.68 -12.24
C TYR A 25 4.65 9.35 -11.18
N ASN A 26 3.34 9.39 -11.40
CA ASN A 26 2.41 9.96 -10.43
C ASN A 26 2.09 8.95 -9.33
N LEU A 27 2.79 9.08 -8.20
CA LEU A 27 2.58 8.29 -6.99
C LEU A 27 1.91 9.11 -5.87
N GLY A 28 1.69 10.41 -6.11
CA GLY A 28 1.08 11.32 -5.15
C GLY A 28 -0.39 10.96 -4.90
N ALA A 29 -0.75 10.81 -3.63
CA ALA A 29 -2.13 10.53 -3.22
C ALA A 29 -2.32 10.70 -1.71
N MET A 30 -3.56 10.99 -1.30
CA MET A 30 -4.05 10.72 0.05
C MET A 30 -4.45 9.24 0.10
N SER A 31 -3.49 8.35 0.35
CA SER A 31 -3.63 6.91 0.13
C SER A 31 -4.19 6.11 1.32
N HIS A 32 -4.51 6.77 2.44
CA HIS A 32 -5.04 6.09 3.61
C HIS A 32 -6.55 5.89 3.48
N VAL A 33 -6.97 4.66 3.15
CA VAL A 33 -8.38 4.33 2.84
C VAL A 33 -9.33 4.74 3.97
N GLN A 34 -8.99 4.48 5.24
CA GLN A 34 -9.86 4.87 6.37
C GLN A 34 -10.03 6.39 6.44
N VAL A 35 -8.95 7.16 6.33
CA VAL A 35 -8.98 8.63 6.35
C VAL A 35 -9.83 9.19 5.20
N SER A 36 -9.91 8.51 4.06
CA SER A 36 -10.75 8.95 2.95
C SER A 36 -12.23 9.06 3.28
N PHE A 37 -12.72 8.31 4.29
CA PHE A 37 -14.09 8.45 4.78
C PHE A 37 -14.28 9.71 5.65
N GLU A 38 -13.22 10.21 6.25
CA GLU A 38 -13.21 11.42 7.08
C GLU A 38 -12.96 12.69 6.24
N GLU A 39 -12.12 12.56 5.19
CA GLU A 39 -11.74 13.66 4.29
C GLU A 39 -12.01 13.34 2.80
N PRO A 40 -13.28 13.07 2.41
CA PRO A 40 -13.60 12.61 1.06
C PRO A 40 -13.37 13.67 -0.01
N GLU A 41 -13.61 14.94 0.28
CA GLU A 41 -13.40 16.04 -0.65
C GLU A 41 -11.92 16.26 -0.95
N TYR A 42 -11.07 16.30 0.08
CA TYR A 42 -9.63 16.38 -0.08
C TYR A 42 -9.08 15.20 -0.88
N THR A 43 -9.53 13.99 -0.56
CA THR A 43 -9.17 12.78 -1.29
C THR A 43 -9.53 12.87 -2.77
N ALA A 44 -10.75 13.30 -3.09
CA ALA A 44 -11.18 13.48 -4.48
C ALA A 44 -10.34 14.54 -5.22
N ASN A 45 -10.05 15.65 -4.55
CA ASN A 45 -9.29 16.75 -5.11
C ASN A 45 -7.83 16.37 -5.41
N VAL A 46 -7.17 15.66 -4.50
CA VAL A 46 -5.76 15.26 -4.65
C VAL A 46 -5.63 14.05 -5.57
N ASP A 47 -6.37 12.98 -5.30
CA ASP A 47 -6.17 11.69 -5.98
C ASP A 47 -6.80 11.66 -7.37
N GLY A 48 -7.99 12.25 -7.52
CA GLY A 48 -8.71 12.32 -8.79
C GLY A 48 -8.29 13.51 -9.63
N ILE A 49 -8.64 14.71 -9.17
CA ILE A 49 -8.41 15.96 -9.92
C ILE A 49 -6.91 16.27 -10.02
N GLY A 50 -6.09 15.91 -9.03
CA GLY A 50 -4.64 16.04 -9.09
C GLY A 50 -4.03 15.33 -10.30
N THR A 51 -4.51 14.12 -10.62
CA THR A 51 -4.11 13.40 -11.84
C THR A 51 -4.46 14.17 -13.11
N LEU A 52 -5.69 14.72 -13.20
CA LEU A 52 -6.10 15.58 -14.31
C LEU A 52 -5.19 16.79 -14.47
N ARG A 53 -4.79 17.44 -13.36
CA ARG A 53 -3.90 18.61 -13.40
C ARG A 53 -2.55 18.31 -14.03
N ILE A 54 -1.96 17.15 -13.73
CA ILE A 54 -0.69 16.73 -14.37
C ILE A 54 -0.89 16.48 -15.85
N LEU A 55 -1.93 15.74 -16.23
CA LEU A 55 -2.24 15.43 -17.64
C LEU A 55 -2.50 16.73 -18.45
N GLU A 56 -3.25 17.67 -17.88
CA GLU A 56 -3.48 18.99 -18.48
C GLU A 56 -2.19 19.80 -18.58
N ALA A 57 -1.32 19.76 -17.58
CA ALA A 57 -0.03 20.45 -17.66
C ALA A 57 0.83 19.91 -18.81
N ILE A 58 0.90 18.57 -18.99
CA ILE A 58 1.59 17.94 -20.11
C ILE A 58 1.00 18.42 -21.44
N ARG A 59 -0.34 18.45 -21.56
CA ARG A 59 -1.05 18.85 -22.77
C ARG A 59 -0.84 20.34 -23.08
N LEU A 60 -1.04 21.21 -22.10
CA LEU A 60 -0.92 22.67 -22.27
C LEU A 60 0.50 23.11 -22.63
N LEU A 61 1.51 22.39 -22.15
CA LEU A 61 2.92 22.65 -22.45
C LEU A 61 3.40 22.02 -23.77
N GLY A 62 2.52 21.35 -24.53
CA GLY A 62 2.87 20.71 -25.80
C GLY A 62 3.77 19.48 -25.65
N LEU A 63 3.77 18.82 -24.48
CA LEU A 63 4.66 17.68 -24.17
C LEU A 63 4.05 16.31 -24.45
N THR A 64 2.86 16.25 -25.06
CA THR A 64 2.10 15.01 -25.31
C THR A 64 2.87 13.95 -26.08
N GLN A 65 3.79 14.33 -26.94
CA GLN A 65 4.59 13.40 -27.75
C GLN A 65 5.97 13.10 -27.13
N LYS A 66 6.34 13.83 -26.07
CA LYS A 66 7.62 13.70 -25.40
C LYS A 66 7.49 12.95 -24.08
N THR A 67 6.57 13.40 -23.23
CA THR A 67 6.47 12.94 -21.83
C THR A 67 5.59 11.70 -21.73
N LYS A 68 6.17 10.61 -21.23
CA LYS A 68 5.43 9.41 -20.86
C LYS A 68 4.90 9.55 -19.43
N PHE A 69 3.65 9.17 -19.23
CA PHE A 69 2.95 9.31 -17.95
C PHE A 69 2.53 7.96 -17.37
N TYR A 70 2.96 7.68 -16.15
CA TYR A 70 2.51 6.55 -15.36
C TYR A 70 1.60 7.03 -14.23
N GLN A 71 0.40 6.46 -14.13
CA GLN A 71 -0.53 6.63 -13.02
C GLN A 71 -0.47 5.43 -12.08
N ALA A 72 -0.12 5.66 -10.82
CA ALA A 72 -0.31 4.66 -9.77
C ALA A 72 -1.81 4.49 -9.50
N SER A 73 -2.37 3.45 -10.07
CA SER A 73 -3.72 2.99 -9.79
C SER A 73 -3.71 1.96 -8.64
N THR A 74 -4.82 1.32 -8.33
CA THR A 74 -4.95 0.54 -7.10
C THR A 74 -5.92 -0.63 -7.27
N SER A 75 -5.70 -1.73 -6.57
CA SER A 75 -6.64 -2.84 -6.45
C SER A 75 -7.96 -2.45 -5.75
N GLU A 76 -7.99 -1.32 -5.01
CA GLU A 76 -9.22 -0.78 -4.39
C GLU A 76 -10.26 -0.33 -5.44
N LEU A 77 -9.89 -0.23 -6.74
CA LEU A 77 -10.85 -0.06 -7.84
C LEU A 77 -11.83 -1.22 -7.92
N TYR A 78 -11.38 -2.45 -7.67
CA TYR A 78 -12.20 -3.66 -7.75
C TYR A 78 -13.23 -3.71 -6.61
N GLY A 79 -12.89 -3.26 -5.41
CA GLY A 79 -13.78 -3.06 -4.28
C GLY A 79 -14.67 -4.26 -3.97
N LEU A 80 -15.99 -4.19 -4.32
CA LEU A 80 -16.88 -5.34 -4.31
C LEU A 80 -16.56 -6.21 -5.54
N VAL A 81 -15.68 -7.17 -5.34
CA VAL A 81 -15.06 -7.98 -6.39
C VAL A 81 -16.10 -8.68 -7.28
N GLN A 82 -16.02 -8.48 -8.59
CA GLN A 82 -16.94 -9.05 -9.58
C GLN A 82 -16.40 -10.34 -10.20
N GLU A 83 -15.08 -10.53 -10.20
CA GLU A 83 -14.38 -11.70 -10.74
C GLU A 83 -13.17 -12.04 -9.85
N VAL A 84 -12.77 -13.32 -9.83
CA VAL A 84 -11.62 -13.81 -9.07
C VAL A 84 -10.80 -14.76 -9.95
N PRO A 85 -9.48 -14.54 -10.13
CA PRO A 85 -8.71 -13.36 -9.74
C PRO A 85 -9.08 -12.12 -10.55
N GLN A 86 -8.68 -10.92 -10.07
CA GLN A 86 -8.93 -9.67 -10.77
C GLN A 86 -7.86 -9.41 -11.84
N SER A 87 -8.31 -9.08 -13.05
CA SER A 87 -7.48 -8.73 -14.20
C SER A 87 -7.77 -7.30 -14.68
N GLU A 88 -7.09 -6.86 -15.73
CA GLU A 88 -7.32 -5.54 -16.35
C GLU A 88 -8.73 -5.37 -16.93
N SER A 89 -9.45 -6.48 -17.23
CA SER A 89 -10.81 -6.46 -17.76
C SER A 89 -11.89 -6.65 -16.72
N THR A 90 -11.53 -6.96 -15.47
CA THR A 90 -12.50 -7.13 -14.37
C THR A 90 -13.22 -5.81 -14.09
N PRO A 91 -14.57 -5.78 -14.04
CA PRO A 91 -15.33 -4.58 -13.74
C PRO A 91 -14.98 -3.99 -12.38
N PHE A 92 -14.86 -2.66 -12.33
CA PHE A 92 -14.57 -1.94 -11.11
C PHE A 92 -15.85 -1.66 -10.30
N TYR A 93 -15.76 -1.81 -8.96
CA TYR A 93 -16.85 -1.48 -8.03
C TYR A 93 -16.26 -0.95 -6.71
N PRO A 94 -15.69 0.28 -6.70
CA PRO A 94 -14.97 0.80 -5.53
C PRO A 94 -15.85 0.89 -4.29
N ARG A 95 -15.25 0.68 -3.11
CA ARG A 95 -15.92 0.63 -1.81
C ARG A 95 -15.43 1.69 -0.83
N SER A 96 -14.73 2.71 -1.32
CA SER A 96 -14.22 3.82 -0.50
C SER A 96 -14.13 5.11 -1.31
N PRO A 97 -14.18 6.30 -0.67
CA PRO A 97 -13.91 7.56 -1.36
C PRO A 97 -12.55 7.57 -2.05
N TYR A 98 -11.53 6.95 -1.44
CA TYR A 98 -10.23 6.72 -2.07
C TYR A 98 -10.35 5.91 -3.39
N GLY A 99 -11.04 4.77 -3.35
CA GLY A 99 -11.25 3.94 -4.54
C GLY A 99 -11.99 4.69 -5.65
N VAL A 100 -13.00 5.50 -5.30
CA VAL A 100 -13.76 6.33 -6.26
C VAL A 100 -12.87 7.41 -6.88
N ALA A 101 -12.05 8.10 -6.08
CA ALA A 101 -11.11 9.11 -6.57
C ALA A 101 -10.05 8.50 -7.51
N LYS A 102 -9.52 7.34 -7.16
CA LYS A 102 -8.58 6.58 -8.00
C LYS A 102 -9.25 6.03 -9.27
N LEU A 103 -10.56 5.73 -9.23
CA LEU A 103 -11.32 5.34 -10.44
C LEU A 103 -11.41 6.51 -11.42
N TYR A 104 -11.67 7.72 -10.93
CA TYR A 104 -11.59 8.91 -11.79
C TYR A 104 -10.20 9.05 -12.40
N ALA A 105 -9.12 8.95 -11.57
CA ALA A 105 -7.74 9.03 -12.04
C ALA A 105 -7.42 7.98 -13.12
N TYR A 106 -7.90 6.74 -12.95
CA TYR A 106 -7.75 5.68 -13.93
C TYR A 106 -8.39 6.07 -15.26
N TRP A 107 -9.67 6.42 -15.26
CA TRP A 107 -10.39 6.70 -16.49
C TRP A 107 -9.97 7.99 -17.17
N ILE A 108 -9.57 9.03 -16.44
CA ILE A 108 -9.04 10.25 -17.06
C ILE A 108 -7.68 9.98 -17.72
N THR A 109 -6.86 9.09 -17.17
CA THR A 109 -5.61 8.64 -17.80
C THR A 109 -5.87 7.91 -19.11
N VAL A 110 -6.84 6.97 -19.12
CA VAL A 110 -7.28 6.29 -20.36
C VAL A 110 -7.81 7.29 -21.39
N ASN A 111 -8.67 8.22 -20.95
CA ASN A 111 -9.25 9.24 -21.84
C ASN A 111 -8.18 10.10 -22.50
N TYR A 112 -7.16 10.58 -21.74
CA TYR A 112 -6.07 11.40 -22.29
C TYR A 112 -5.17 10.60 -23.24
N ARG A 113 -4.94 9.32 -22.97
CA ARG A 113 -4.26 8.41 -23.90
C ARG A 113 -4.98 8.34 -25.23
N GLU A 114 -6.30 8.15 -25.24
CA GLU A 114 -7.10 7.96 -26.44
C GLU A 114 -7.40 9.29 -27.17
N ALA A 115 -7.77 10.33 -26.43
CA ALA A 115 -8.19 11.61 -27.01
C ALA A 115 -7.02 12.44 -27.54
N TYR A 116 -5.86 12.39 -26.90
CA TYR A 116 -4.70 13.24 -27.23
C TYR A 116 -3.46 12.46 -27.68
N ASN A 117 -3.60 11.15 -27.87
CA ASN A 117 -2.49 10.25 -28.26
C ASN A 117 -1.27 10.39 -27.30
N MET A 118 -1.54 10.57 -26.01
CA MET A 118 -0.50 10.64 -24.99
C MET A 118 -0.02 9.24 -24.64
N TYR A 119 1.28 9.10 -24.40
CA TYR A 119 1.78 7.89 -23.73
C TYR A 119 1.39 7.94 -22.26
N ALA A 120 0.23 7.42 -21.91
CA ALA A 120 -0.28 7.40 -20.53
C ALA A 120 -0.81 6.00 -20.17
N CYS A 121 -0.38 5.44 -19.05
CA CYS A 121 -0.73 4.10 -18.61
C CYS A 121 -1.03 4.04 -17.11
N ASN A 122 -1.85 3.07 -16.71
CA ASN A 122 -2.19 2.78 -15.33
C ASN A 122 -1.55 1.48 -14.86
N GLY A 123 -0.81 1.52 -13.76
CA GLY A 123 -0.45 0.31 -13.03
C GLY A 123 -1.50 0.02 -11.95
N ILE A 124 -2.27 -1.04 -12.09
CA ILE A 124 -3.24 -1.48 -11.09
C ILE A 124 -2.48 -2.27 -10.02
N LEU A 125 -2.07 -1.55 -8.98
CA LEU A 125 -1.19 -2.10 -7.94
C LEU A 125 -2.01 -2.75 -6.84
N PHE A 126 -1.63 -3.98 -6.50
CA PHE A 126 -2.09 -4.63 -5.27
C PHE A 126 -1.27 -4.10 -4.09
N ASN A 127 -1.42 -4.67 -2.90
CA ASN A 127 -0.76 -4.13 -1.73
C ASN A 127 0.77 -4.27 -1.84
N HIS A 128 1.48 -3.17 -1.75
CA HIS A 128 2.95 -3.11 -1.86
C HIS A 128 3.55 -2.60 -0.57
N GLU A 129 4.52 -3.33 -0.06
CA GLU A 129 5.04 -3.17 1.27
C GLU A 129 6.58 -3.11 1.26
N SER A 130 7.12 -2.51 2.30
CA SER A 130 8.56 -2.47 2.57
C SER A 130 8.82 -1.94 3.98
N PRO A 131 10.06 -1.96 4.48
CA PRO A 131 10.44 -1.26 5.71
C PRO A 131 10.14 0.24 5.72
N GLN A 132 9.86 0.84 4.58
CA GLN A 132 9.52 2.27 4.45
C GLN A 132 8.01 2.51 4.28
N ARG A 133 7.17 1.48 4.40
CA ARG A 133 5.72 1.65 4.40
C ARG A 133 5.29 2.63 5.48
N GLY A 134 4.26 3.44 5.23
CA GLY A 134 3.68 4.33 6.23
C GLY A 134 3.27 3.56 7.50
N GLU A 135 3.56 4.11 8.66
CA GLU A 135 3.50 3.41 9.97
C GLU A 135 2.09 3.00 10.38
N THR A 136 1.08 3.73 9.92
CA THR A 136 -0.34 3.47 10.21
C THR A 136 -0.98 2.39 9.32
N PHE A 137 -0.30 1.99 8.23
CA PHE A 137 -0.79 0.90 7.39
C PHE A 137 -0.60 -0.45 8.06
N LEU A 138 -1.57 -1.33 7.88
CA LEU A 138 -1.71 -2.60 8.60
C LEU A 138 -0.41 -3.41 8.72
N THR A 139 0.29 -3.65 7.62
CA THR A 139 1.51 -4.46 7.59
C THR A 139 2.61 -3.83 8.43
N ARG A 140 2.88 -2.53 8.23
CA ARG A 140 3.88 -1.82 9.01
C ARG A 140 3.45 -1.65 10.46
N LYS A 141 2.18 -1.39 10.73
CA LYS A 141 1.62 -1.36 12.07
C LYS A 141 1.85 -2.69 12.80
N ALA A 142 1.64 -3.83 12.12
CA ALA A 142 1.85 -5.16 12.70
C ALA A 142 3.33 -5.43 12.99
N THR A 143 4.26 -5.13 12.06
CA THR A 143 5.69 -5.38 12.25
C THR A 143 6.29 -4.48 13.33
N ARG A 144 5.87 -3.21 13.39
CA ARG A 144 6.24 -2.27 14.45
C ARG A 144 5.73 -2.72 15.82
N ALA A 145 4.44 -3.06 15.91
CA ALA A 145 3.85 -3.52 17.16
C ALA A 145 4.51 -4.81 17.66
N ALA A 146 4.80 -5.76 16.77
CA ALA A 146 5.49 -6.99 17.15
C ALA A 146 6.89 -6.71 17.73
N ALA A 147 7.67 -5.84 17.08
CA ALA A 147 8.99 -5.43 17.58
C ALA A 147 8.88 -4.71 18.95
N ARG A 148 7.93 -3.80 19.12
CA ARG A 148 7.70 -3.05 20.36
C ARG A 148 7.23 -3.96 21.50
N ILE A 149 6.29 -4.90 21.21
CA ILE A 149 5.80 -5.87 22.20
C ILE A 149 6.95 -6.80 22.65
N ALA A 150 7.74 -7.29 21.71
CA ALA A 150 8.90 -8.12 22.01
C ALA A 150 9.91 -7.42 22.91
N LEU A 151 10.13 -6.11 22.73
CA LEU A 151 11.03 -5.29 23.54
C LEU A 151 10.38 -4.74 24.82
N GLY A 152 9.11 -5.06 25.09
CA GLY A 152 8.40 -4.58 26.29
C GLY A 152 7.99 -3.10 26.23
N LEU A 153 8.02 -2.48 25.06
CA LEU A 153 7.61 -1.10 24.82
C LEU A 153 6.10 -0.93 24.67
N ASP A 154 5.42 -1.99 24.20
CA ASP A 154 3.96 -2.08 24.08
C ASP A 154 3.46 -3.42 24.62
N THR A 155 2.13 -3.51 24.83
CA THR A 155 1.50 -4.70 25.39
C THR A 155 0.59 -5.44 24.43
N CYS A 156 0.04 -4.76 23.42
CA CYS A 156 -0.97 -5.34 22.53
C CYS A 156 -1.01 -4.64 21.17
N LEU A 157 -1.16 -5.43 20.10
CA LEU A 157 -1.51 -4.97 18.76
C LEU A 157 -3.03 -4.97 18.59
N TYR A 158 -3.60 -3.84 18.14
CA TYR A 158 -5.02 -3.74 17.81
C TYR A 158 -5.22 -3.73 16.29
N VAL A 159 -6.11 -4.58 15.80
CA VAL A 159 -6.40 -4.77 14.35
C VAL A 159 -7.90 -4.80 14.09
N GLY A 160 -8.30 -4.66 12.83
CA GLY A 160 -9.68 -4.86 12.38
C GLY A 160 -9.94 -6.31 11.95
N ASN A 161 -10.55 -6.48 10.76
CA ASN A 161 -10.93 -7.78 10.21
C ASN A 161 -9.72 -8.67 9.92
N LEU A 162 -9.50 -9.68 10.75
CA LEU A 162 -8.41 -10.67 10.61
C LEU A 162 -8.60 -11.62 9.43
N ASN A 163 -9.81 -11.75 8.90
CA ASN A 163 -10.13 -12.70 7.83
C ASN A 163 -9.99 -12.08 6.43
N ALA A 164 -9.85 -10.77 6.32
CA ALA A 164 -9.62 -10.10 5.04
C ALA A 164 -8.32 -10.64 4.40
N GLN A 165 -8.38 -10.86 3.09
CA GLN A 165 -7.31 -11.46 2.29
C GLN A 165 -6.72 -10.43 1.34
N ARG A 166 -5.39 -10.37 1.30
CA ARG A 166 -4.65 -9.42 0.45
C ARG A 166 -3.51 -10.13 -0.29
N ASP A 167 -3.22 -9.63 -1.47
CA ASP A 167 -2.04 -9.98 -2.24
C ASP A 167 -0.96 -8.92 -1.93
N TRP A 168 0.13 -9.33 -1.27
CA TRP A 168 1.21 -8.44 -0.87
C TRP A 168 2.47 -8.66 -1.69
N VAL A 169 2.98 -7.58 -2.26
CA VAL A 169 4.19 -7.55 -3.08
C VAL A 169 5.22 -6.62 -2.45
N HIS A 170 6.49 -6.90 -2.64
CA HIS A 170 7.56 -5.99 -2.22
C HIS A 170 7.61 -4.74 -3.11
N ALA A 171 7.74 -3.55 -2.51
CA ALA A 171 7.76 -2.28 -3.25
C ALA A 171 8.84 -2.22 -4.34
N LYS A 172 9.99 -2.88 -4.15
CA LYS A 172 11.05 -2.98 -5.18
C LYS A 172 10.58 -3.65 -6.46
N ASP A 173 9.74 -4.69 -6.36
CA ASP A 173 9.18 -5.38 -7.54
C ASP A 173 8.22 -4.48 -8.30
N TYR A 174 7.44 -3.66 -7.59
CA TYR A 174 6.54 -2.69 -8.22
C TYR A 174 7.29 -1.61 -8.99
N ILE A 175 8.37 -1.06 -8.41
CA ILE A 175 9.19 -0.03 -9.08
C ILE A 175 9.72 -0.56 -10.41
N GLU A 176 10.18 -1.81 -10.46
CA GLU A 176 10.60 -2.45 -11.70
C GLU A 176 9.45 -2.56 -12.70
N GLY A 177 8.27 -2.98 -12.25
CA GLY A 177 7.06 -3.04 -13.09
C GLY A 177 6.67 -1.67 -13.66
N MET A 178 6.65 -0.63 -12.82
CA MET A 178 6.36 0.75 -13.23
C MET A 178 7.32 1.22 -14.34
N TYR A 179 8.62 0.98 -14.15
CA TYR A 179 9.64 1.30 -15.14
C TYR A 179 9.40 0.55 -16.45
N LEU A 180 9.23 -0.77 -16.40
CA LEU A 180 9.01 -1.59 -17.59
C LEU A 180 7.76 -1.16 -18.38
N MET A 181 6.71 -0.70 -17.72
CA MET A 181 5.51 -0.20 -18.37
C MET A 181 5.78 1.03 -19.24
N LEU A 182 6.63 1.96 -18.79
CA LEU A 182 7.01 3.14 -19.57
C LEU A 182 8.04 2.85 -20.67
N GLN A 183 8.69 1.68 -20.66
CA GLN A 183 9.66 1.29 -21.70
C GLN A 183 8.99 0.57 -22.90
N GLN A 184 7.68 0.33 -22.87
CA GLN A 184 6.97 -0.31 -23.97
C GLN A 184 6.79 0.66 -25.14
N GLU A 185 6.58 0.10 -26.36
CA GLU A 185 6.29 0.90 -27.56
C GLU A 185 4.92 1.58 -27.48
N LYS A 186 3.95 0.92 -26.85
CA LYS A 186 2.56 1.40 -26.71
C LYS A 186 2.13 1.42 -25.26
N PRO A 187 1.38 2.45 -24.83
CA PRO A 187 0.85 2.52 -23.48
C PRO A 187 -0.28 1.50 -23.29
N GLU A 188 -0.15 0.65 -22.28
CA GLU A 188 -1.18 -0.28 -21.83
C GLU A 188 -1.28 -0.26 -20.31
N ASP A 189 -2.45 -0.63 -19.77
CA ASP A 189 -2.65 -0.79 -18.33
C ASP A 189 -2.30 -2.21 -17.92
N PHE A 190 -1.71 -2.37 -16.71
CA PHE A 190 -1.26 -3.66 -16.21
C PHE A 190 -1.62 -3.86 -14.74
N VAL A 191 -2.09 -5.06 -14.42
CA VAL A 191 -2.16 -5.56 -13.04
C VAL A 191 -0.78 -6.00 -12.60
N LEU A 192 -0.31 -5.45 -11.48
CA LEU A 192 0.89 -5.91 -10.80
C LEU A 192 0.48 -6.56 -9.47
N ALA A 193 0.72 -7.86 -9.33
CA ALA A 193 0.30 -8.70 -8.22
C ALA A 193 1.17 -9.95 -8.13
N THR A 194 1.05 -10.74 -7.05
CA THR A 194 1.71 -12.06 -6.95
C THR A 194 0.81 -13.18 -7.47
N GLY A 195 -0.50 -12.98 -7.48
CA GLY A 195 -1.49 -14.05 -7.69
C GLY A 195 -1.68 -14.94 -6.46
N ILE A 196 -1.15 -14.54 -5.32
CA ILE A 196 -1.25 -15.30 -4.06
C ILE A 196 -1.84 -14.38 -3.00
N THR A 197 -2.89 -14.85 -2.33
CA THR A 197 -3.52 -14.11 -1.24
C THR A 197 -3.23 -14.75 0.12
N THR A 198 -3.13 -13.90 1.13
CA THR A 198 -2.90 -14.31 2.52
C THR A 198 -3.84 -13.52 3.44
N THR A 199 -4.36 -14.15 4.51
CA THR A 199 -5.19 -13.46 5.49
C THR A 199 -4.35 -12.53 6.36
N ILE A 200 -5.00 -11.47 6.89
CA ILE A 200 -4.37 -10.60 7.89
C ILE A 200 -3.91 -11.42 9.10
N ARG A 201 -4.70 -12.41 9.52
CA ARG A 201 -4.35 -13.34 10.60
C ARG A 201 -3.01 -14.02 10.36
N GLU A 202 -2.82 -14.63 9.18
CA GLU A 202 -1.58 -15.30 8.85
C GLU A 202 -0.40 -14.33 8.73
N PHE A 203 -0.62 -13.14 8.18
CA PHE A 203 0.41 -12.11 8.16
C PHE A 203 0.88 -11.74 9.58
N VAL A 204 -0.05 -11.57 10.52
CA VAL A 204 0.27 -11.29 11.93
C VAL A 204 1.02 -12.47 12.56
N LYS A 205 0.57 -13.72 12.32
CA LYS A 205 1.31 -14.93 12.80
C LYS A 205 2.73 -14.97 12.26
N MET A 206 2.92 -14.74 10.96
CA MET A 206 4.25 -14.69 10.34
C MET A 206 5.14 -13.60 10.96
N THR A 207 4.57 -12.44 11.22
CA THR A 207 5.29 -11.30 11.83
C THR A 207 5.85 -11.63 13.21
N PHE A 208 5.06 -12.24 14.09
CA PHE A 208 5.52 -12.64 15.41
C PHE A 208 6.45 -13.87 15.36
N ALA A 209 6.23 -14.80 14.40
CA ALA A 209 7.07 -15.95 14.21
C ALA A 209 8.54 -15.61 13.87
N GLU A 210 8.77 -14.50 13.14
CA GLU A 210 10.13 -13.97 12.87
C GLU A 210 10.89 -13.58 14.17
N LEU A 211 10.16 -13.33 15.25
CA LEU A 211 10.72 -13.04 16.57
C LEU A 211 10.76 -14.29 17.48
N GLY A 212 10.43 -15.47 16.94
CA GLY A 212 10.34 -16.72 17.71
C GLY A 212 9.10 -16.80 18.62
N ILE A 213 8.08 -15.99 18.37
CA ILE A 213 6.82 -15.94 19.12
C ILE A 213 5.72 -16.58 18.27
N MET A 214 5.23 -17.74 18.67
CA MET A 214 4.12 -18.42 17.99
C MET A 214 2.79 -17.98 18.59
N LEU A 215 1.86 -17.60 17.73
CA LEU A 215 0.51 -17.15 18.10
C LEU A 215 -0.55 -18.15 17.68
N ASP A 216 -1.62 -18.21 18.49
CA ASP A 216 -2.91 -18.74 18.07
C ASP A 216 -4.02 -17.77 18.46
N PHE A 217 -5.21 -17.97 17.91
CA PHE A 217 -6.35 -17.06 18.08
C PHE A 217 -7.53 -17.78 18.70
N LYS A 218 -8.27 -17.07 19.56
CA LYS A 218 -9.52 -17.52 20.17
C LYS A 218 -10.56 -16.42 20.07
N GLY A 219 -11.85 -16.79 20.20
CA GLY A 219 -12.96 -15.86 20.03
C GLY A 219 -13.48 -15.87 18.60
N LYS A 220 -14.40 -14.95 18.30
CA LYS A 220 -15.02 -14.77 16.98
C LYS A 220 -15.24 -13.29 16.70
N ASP A 221 -15.10 -12.91 15.44
CA ASP A 221 -15.38 -11.58 14.93
C ASP A 221 -14.68 -10.48 15.76
N GLY A 222 -15.42 -9.46 16.19
CA GLY A 222 -14.88 -8.33 16.96
C GLY A 222 -14.35 -8.66 18.36
N SER A 223 -14.49 -9.92 18.84
CA SER A 223 -13.96 -10.38 20.13
C SER A 223 -12.75 -11.30 20.03
N GLU A 224 -12.13 -11.40 18.85
CA GLU A 224 -10.98 -12.25 18.65
C GLU A 224 -9.74 -11.71 19.35
N GLU A 225 -9.01 -12.64 20.00
CA GLU A 225 -7.75 -12.38 20.69
C GLU A 225 -6.66 -13.33 20.21
N GLY A 226 -5.49 -12.76 19.85
CA GLY A 226 -4.28 -13.52 19.59
C GLY A 226 -3.45 -13.66 20.85
N TYR A 227 -3.08 -14.88 21.20
CA TYR A 227 -2.29 -15.19 22.40
C TYR A 227 -1.03 -15.99 22.05
N VAL A 228 -0.04 -15.86 22.91
CA VAL A 228 1.24 -16.57 22.79
C VAL A 228 1.04 -18.06 23.09
N VAL A 229 1.33 -18.92 22.12
CA VAL A 229 1.36 -20.38 22.31
C VAL A 229 2.74 -20.86 22.74
N LYS A 230 3.78 -20.25 22.15
CA LYS A 230 5.18 -20.59 22.43
C LYS A 230 6.04 -19.36 22.21
N ASN A 231 6.98 -19.16 23.12
CA ASN A 231 8.01 -18.15 22.99
C ASN A 231 9.39 -18.84 23.03
N SER A 232 10.02 -18.97 21.87
CA SER A 232 11.38 -19.50 21.72
C SER A 232 12.44 -18.41 21.61
N GLY A 233 11.98 -17.14 21.59
CA GLY A 233 12.83 -15.97 21.59
C GLY A 233 13.32 -15.62 23.00
N SER A 234 14.18 -14.61 23.09
CA SER A 234 14.71 -14.10 24.37
C SER A 234 13.82 -13.01 25.01
N TYR A 235 12.56 -12.89 24.57
CA TYR A 235 11.65 -11.85 24.99
C TYR A 235 10.83 -12.25 26.22
N ASN A 236 10.49 -11.26 27.08
CA ASN A 236 9.73 -11.51 28.30
C ASN A 236 8.21 -11.59 28.06
N LEU A 237 7.79 -12.61 27.31
CA LEU A 237 6.38 -12.90 27.00
C LEU A 237 6.03 -14.29 27.53
N LYS A 238 4.85 -14.42 28.16
CA LYS A 238 4.38 -15.68 28.76
C LYS A 238 3.43 -16.40 27.81
N GLU A 239 3.47 -17.72 27.82
CA GLU A 239 2.44 -18.55 27.18
C GLU A 239 1.06 -18.23 27.76
N GLY A 240 0.05 -18.13 26.88
CA GLY A 240 -1.30 -17.68 27.22
C GLY A 240 -1.47 -16.16 27.26
N GLN A 241 -0.39 -15.36 27.21
CA GLN A 241 -0.51 -13.91 27.19
C GLN A 241 -1.18 -13.42 25.90
N VAL A 242 -2.23 -12.60 26.03
CA VAL A 242 -2.91 -11.96 24.89
C VAL A 242 -2.11 -10.74 24.46
N ILE A 243 -1.72 -10.72 23.19
CA ILE A 243 -0.90 -9.64 22.61
C ILE A 243 -1.45 -9.10 21.27
N VAL A 244 -2.57 -9.65 20.79
CA VAL A 244 -3.31 -9.13 19.64
C VAL A 244 -4.79 -9.09 20.00
N LYS A 245 -5.49 -8.01 19.66
CA LYS A 245 -6.94 -7.87 19.85
C LYS A 245 -7.57 -7.27 18.62
N VAL A 246 -8.77 -7.73 18.29
CA VAL A 246 -9.64 -7.05 17.35
C VAL A 246 -10.29 -5.86 18.03
N ASP A 247 -10.28 -4.70 17.38
CA ASP A 247 -10.94 -3.49 17.84
C ASP A 247 -11.88 -2.97 16.74
N PRO A 248 -13.18 -2.84 17.02
CA PRO A 248 -14.17 -2.37 16.06
C PRO A 248 -13.85 -1.03 15.39
N LYS A 249 -13.08 -0.16 16.03
CA LYS A 249 -12.68 1.14 15.45
C LYS A 249 -11.86 1.01 14.17
N TYR A 250 -11.23 -0.16 13.94
CA TYR A 250 -10.45 -0.44 12.73
C TYR A 250 -11.24 -1.15 11.62
N TYR A 251 -12.55 -1.37 11.82
CA TYR A 251 -13.41 -1.83 10.74
C TYR A 251 -13.78 -0.65 9.85
N ARG A 252 -13.71 -0.86 8.54
CA ARG A 252 -14.15 0.14 7.58
C ARG A 252 -15.67 0.17 7.45
N PRO A 253 -16.30 1.32 7.14
CA PRO A 253 -17.73 1.39 6.87
C PRO A 253 -18.19 0.43 5.76
N THR A 254 -17.31 0.21 4.77
CA THR A 254 -17.48 -0.79 3.71
C THR A 254 -16.19 -1.57 3.56
N GLU A 255 -16.23 -2.86 3.89
CA GLU A 255 -15.05 -3.73 3.86
C GLU A 255 -14.83 -4.32 2.47
N VAL A 256 -13.57 -4.65 2.18
CA VAL A 256 -13.14 -5.42 1.02
C VAL A 256 -12.52 -6.71 1.52
N ASP A 257 -13.20 -7.82 1.33
CA ASP A 257 -12.81 -9.10 1.93
C ASP A 257 -11.66 -9.79 1.18
N LEU A 258 -11.66 -9.72 -0.16
CA LEU A 258 -10.70 -10.41 -1.00
C LEU A 258 -10.16 -9.52 -2.11
N LEU A 259 -8.83 -9.43 -2.19
CA LEU A 259 -8.13 -8.88 -3.35
C LEU A 259 -7.01 -9.85 -3.75
N ILE A 260 -7.08 -10.38 -4.97
CA ILE A 260 -6.08 -11.27 -5.58
C ILE A 260 -5.95 -10.93 -7.05
N GLY A 261 -4.76 -10.48 -7.48
CA GLY A 261 -4.54 -10.04 -8.87
C GLY A 261 -4.08 -11.15 -9.80
N ASP A 262 -4.46 -11.05 -11.07
CA ASP A 262 -3.90 -11.87 -12.13
C ASP A 262 -2.74 -11.13 -12.82
N PRO A 263 -1.48 -11.47 -12.56
CA PRO A 263 -0.32 -10.81 -13.17
C PRO A 263 0.02 -11.31 -14.57
N THR A 264 -0.78 -12.19 -15.17
CA THR A 264 -0.46 -12.90 -16.43
C THR A 264 -0.05 -11.94 -17.54
N LYS A 265 -0.77 -10.82 -17.71
CA LYS A 265 -0.45 -9.83 -18.74
C LYS A 265 0.91 -9.17 -18.49
N ALA A 266 1.21 -8.76 -17.25
CA ALA A 266 2.49 -8.19 -16.89
C ALA A 266 3.63 -9.19 -17.08
N MET A 267 3.42 -10.44 -16.68
CA MET A 267 4.43 -11.51 -16.85
C MET A 267 4.71 -11.80 -18.33
N THR A 268 3.71 -11.82 -19.19
CA THR A 268 3.85 -12.20 -20.61
C THR A 268 4.35 -11.05 -21.47
N LYS A 269 3.84 -9.83 -21.26
CA LYS A 269 4.19 -8.66 -22.09
C LYS A 269 5.40 -7.90 -21.60
N LEU A 270 5.55 -7.72 -20.28
CA LEU A 270 6.67 -6.98 -19.69
C LEU A 270 7.83 -7.88 -19.28
N GLY A 271 7.63 -9.20 -19.19
CA GLY A 271 8.59 -10.12 -18.57
C GLY A 271 8.74 -9.89 -17.05
N TRP A 272 7.83 -9.13 -16.45
CA TRP A 272 7.87 -8.79 -15.02
C TRP A 272 7.48 -10.00 -14.17
N LYS A 273 8.23 -10.22 -13.07
CA LYS A 273 7.95 -11.26 -12.07
C LYS A 273 8.28 -10.73 -10.68
N PRO A 274 7.43 -11.01 -9.67
CA PRO A 274 7.80 -10.78 -8.28
C PRO A 274 9.07 -11.59 -7.92
N LYS A 275 10.07 -10.92 -7.35
CA LYS A 275 11.35 -11.53 -6.92
C LYS A 275 11.33 -11.86 -5.43
N TYR A 276 10.51 -11.15 -4.66
CA TYR A 276 10.38 -11.31 -3.23
C TYR A 276 9.09 -12.07 -2.91
N ASN A 277 9.19 -13.11 -2.10
CA ASN A 277 8.02 -13.76 -1.52
C ASN A 277 7.60 -13.08 -0.21
N LEU A 278 6.39 -13.38 0.27
CA LEU A 278 5.84 -12.76 1.48
C LEU A 278 6.70 -13.02 2.73
N ALA A 279 7.29 -14.21 2.87
CA ALA A 279 8.14 -14.54 4.02
C ALA A 279 9.41 -13.67 4.05
N ALA A 280 10.06 -13.47 2.91
CA ALA A 280 11.23 -12.58 2.81
C ALA A 280 10.86 -11.12 3.12
N LEU A 281 9.71 -10.65 2.65
CA LEU A 281 9.19 -9.32 2.92
C LEU A 281 8.92 -9.12 4.42
N VAL A 282 8.20 -10.03 5.07
CA VAL A 282 7.90 -9.97 6.51
C VAL A 282 9.19 -9.95 7.32
N LYS A 283 10.14 -10.82 6.98
CA LYS A 283 11.44 -10.89 7.65
C LYS A 283 12.21 -9.56 7.55
N GLU A 284 12.26 -8.95 6.36
CA GLU A 284 12.93 -7.66 6.14
C GLU A 284 12.27 -6.55 6.97
N MET A 285 10.93 -6.48 6.97
CA MET A 285 10.18 -5.48 7.71
C MET A 285 10.37 -5.62 9.22
N VAL A 286 10.23 -6.84 9.76
CA VAL A 286 10.40 -7.12 11.19
C VAL A 286 11.83 -6.80 11.65
N ALA A 287 12.85 -7.21 10.88
CA ALA A 287 14.25 -6.93 11.20
C ALA A 287 14.53 -5.42 11.26
N SER A 288 13.99 -4.67 10.29
CA SER A 288 14.12 -3.20 10.24
C SER A 288 13.46 -2.53 11.44
N ASP A 289 12.23 -2.91 11.78
CA ASP A 289 11.50 -2.32 12.90
C ASP A 289 12.13 -2.69 14.24
N LEU A 290 12.60 -3.92 14.39
CA LEU A 290 13.32 -4.36 15.59
C LEU A 290 14.60 -3.52 15.82
N GLU A 291 15.33 -3.20 14.76
CA GLU A 291 16.52 -2.36 14.85
C GLU A 291 16.16 -0.93 15.29
N ILE A 292 15.09 -0.35 14.73
CA ILE A 292 14.60 0.99 15.11
C ILE A 292 14.27 1.03 16.61
N PHE A 293 13.47 0.06 17.09
CA PHE A 293 13.01 0.07 18.47
C PHE A 293 14.07 -0.36 19.50
N LYS A 294 15.08 -1.14 19.10
CA LYS A 294 16.27 -1.35 19.93
C LYS A 294 17.05 -0.04 20.16
N LYS A 295 17.16 0.81 19.15
CA LYS A 295 17.76 2.15 19.29
C LYS A 295 16.92 3.04 20.22
N GLU A 296 15.59 3.01 20.10
CA GLU A 296 14.67 3.74 20.97
C GLU A 296 14.81 3.28 22.44
N LEU A 297 14.83 1.97 22.66
CA LEU A 297 15.00 1.40 23.99
C LEU A 297 16.34 1.84 24.63
N LEU A 298 17.43 1.76 23.87
CA LEU A 298 18.75 2.22 24.34
C LEU A 298 18.74 3.70 24.72
N LEU A 299 18.09 4.55 23.96
CA LEU A 299 17.95 5.97 24.28
C LEU A 299 17.18 6.17 25.59
N LYS A 300 16.05 5.47 25.77
CA LYS A 300 15.25 5.52 27.00
C LYS A 300 16.04 5.06 28.23
N GLU A 301 16.76 3.96 28.13
CA GLU A 301 17.60 3.43 29.21
C GLU A 301 18.72 4.39 29.61
N ASN A 302 19.17 5.25 28.71
CA ASN A 302 20.17 6.29 28.97
C ASN A 302 19.56 7.66 29.33
N GLY A 303 18.26 7.72 29.64
CA GLY A 303 17.57 8.92 30.13
C GLY A 303 17.19 9.94 29.05
N TYR A 304 17.29 9.60 27.75
CA TYR A 304 16.84 10.46 26.68
C TYR A 304 15.33 10.35 26.46
N THR A 305 14.72 11.48 26.18
CA THR A 305 13.30 11.52 25.76
C THR A 305 13.21 11.12 24.29
N THR A 306 12.45 10.07 23.99
CA THR A 306 12.11 9.71 22.61
C THR A 306 10.79 10.37 22.22
N SER A 307 10.62 10.71 20.93
CA SER A 307 9.35 11.25 20.45
C SER A 307 8.23 10.24 20.72
N LYS A 308 7.14 10.69 21.35
CA LYS A 308 5.90 9.90 21.40
C LYS A 308 5.38 9.81 19.97
N GLU A 309 5.26 8.61 19.45
CA GLU A 309 4.54 8.39 18.20
C GLU A 309 3.07 8.75 18.43
N SER A 310 2.54 9.62 17.58
CA SER A 310 1.09 9.81 17.47
C SER A 310 0.52 8.60 16.74
N GLU A 311 -0.43 7.89 17.39
CA GLU A 311 -1.26 6.89 16.72
C GLU A 311 -2.09 7.51 15.60
#